data_394e9f014decb7467556da2efd54b8f7
#
_entry.id   394e9f014decb7467556da2efd54b8f7
#
_cell.length_a   1.000
_cell.length_b   1.000
_cell.length_c   1.000
_cell.angle_alpha   90.00
_cell.angle_beta   90.00
_cell.angle_gamma   90.00
#
_symmetry.space_group_name_H-M   'P 1'
#
loop_
_entity.id
_entity.type
_entity.pdbx_description
1 polymer ?
#
loop_
_entity_poly.entity_id
_entity_poly.type
_entity_poly.pdbx_seq_one_letter_code
_entity_poly.pdbx_strand_id
1 'polypeptide(L)' 'RKAFRRYLKENLVHPSDKECARAKGKVILTFRVDKDGRPESISVKKGLCASADKEAIRLIEEGPDWTIGDEPVEVSIRF' A
#
# COMPACT_ATOMS: atom_id res chain seq x y z
N ARG A 1 2.98 12.62 -7.02
CA ARG A 1 3.13 11.59 -5.99
C ARG A 1 3.42 12.15 -4.60
N LYS A 2 3.63 13.44 -4.48
CA LYS A 2 3.75 14.09 -3.18
C LYS A 2 2.48 13.91 -2.35
N ALA A 3 1.30 13.96 -3.00
CA ALA A 3 0.03 13.78 -2.32
C ALA A 3 -0.10 12.39 -1.70
N PHE A 4 0.40 11.36 -2.39
CA PHE A 4 0.37 10.00 -1.87
C PHE A 4 1.31 9.84 -0.67
N ARG A 5 2.49 10.43 -0.75
CA ARG A 5 3.44 10.38 0.37
C ARG A 5 2.87 11.07 1.61
N ARG A 6 2.22 12.20 1.43
CA ARG A 6 1.55 12.90 2.53
C ARG A 6 0.43 12.04 3.11
N TYR A 7 -0.37 11.44 2.23
CA TYR A 7 -1.44 10.54 2.64
C TYR A 7 -0.90 9.40 3.49
N LEU A 8 0.18 8.75 3.07
CA LEU A 8 0.82 7.68 3.83
C LEU A 8 1.28 8.17 5.19
N LYS A 9 1.96 9.32 5.22
CA LYS A 9 2.48 9.89 6.46
C LYS A 9 1.37 10.17 7.47
N GLU A 10 0.22 10.63 7.00
CA GLU A 10 -0.91 10.98 7.85
C GLU A 10 -1.77 9.79 8.28
N ASN A 11 -1.80 8.74 7.48
CA ASN A 11 -2.74 7.64 7.68
C ASN A 11 -2.10 6.30 8.00
N LEU A 12 -0.80 6.17 7.84
CA LEU A 12 -0.10 4.92 8.11
C LEU A 12 -0.16 4.57 9.61
N VAL A 13 -0.69 3.39 9.91
CA VAL A 13 -0.71 2.86 11.26
C VAL A 13 0.33 1.77 11.34
N HIS A 14 1.36 1.98 12.15
CA HIS A 14 2.39 0.97 12.34
C HIS A 14 1.82 -0.20 13.13
N PRO A 15 1.95 -1.45 12.65
CA PRO A 15 1.44 -2.61 13.37
C PRO A 15 2.07 -2.72 14.76
N SER A 16 1.25 -3.02 15.76
CA SER A 16 1.69 -3.14 17.14
C SER A 16 1.68 -4.57 17.67
N ASP A 17 1.29 -5.54 16.87
CA ASP A 17 1.29 -6.93 17.29
C ASP A 17 2.72 -7.48 17.39
N LYS A 18 2.89 -8.56 18.13
CA LYS A 18 4.21 -9.11 18.42
C LYS A 18 5.01 -9.46 17.19
N GLU A 19 4.35 -9.95 16.15
CA GLU A 19 5.04 -10.33 14.91
C GLU A 19 5.61 -9.13 14.16
N CYS A 20 4.95 -8.00 14.27
CA CYS A 20 5.28 -6.81 13.50
C CYS A 20 5.90 -5.68 14.30
N ALA A 21 5.90 -5.75 15.64
CA ALA A 21 6.35 -4.67 16.49
C ALA A 21 7.79 -4.21 16.21
N ARG A 22 8.64 -5.13 15.80
CA ARG A 22 10.04 -4.84 15.49
C ARG A 22 10.35 -4.97 14.01
N ALA A 23 9.35 -5.27 13.20
CA ALA A 23 9.57 -5.42 11.77
C ALA A 23 9.85 -4.07 11.14
N LYS A 24 10.96 -3.98 10.43
CA LYS A 24 11.34 -2.79 9.68
C LYS A 24 11.58 -3.20 8.25
N GLY A 25 11.11 -2.39 7.33
CA GLY A 25 11.28 -2.67 5.93
C GLY A 25 10.15 -2.11 5.12
N LYS A 26 9.92 -2.69 3.97
CA LYS A 26 8.89 -2.20 3.07
C LYS A 26 8.01 -3.34 2.56
N VAL A 27 6.77 -2.99 2.28
CA VAL A 27 5.83 -3.88 1.60
C VAL A 27 5.70 -3.38 0.17
N ILE A 28 5.91 -4.25 -0.79
CA ILE A 28 5.78 -3.90 -2.21
C ILE A 28 4.49 -4.50 -2.73
N LEU A 29 3.65 -3.65 -3.28
CA LEU A 29 2.33 -4.02 -3.80
C LEU A 29 2.27 -3.73 -5.29
N THR A 30 1.54 -4.57 -6.01
CA THR A 30 1.22 -4.31 -7.40
C THR A 30 -0.30 -4.37 -7.55
N PHE A 31 -0.83 -3.52 -8.40
CA PHE A 31 -2.26 -3.49 -8.68
C PHE A 31 -2.51 -2.83 -10.02
N ARG A 32 -3.74 -2.97 -10.51
CA ARG A 32 -4.17 -2.30 -11.72
C ARG A 32 -5.12 -1.17 -11.33
N VAL A 33 -5.21 -0.18 -12.19
CA VAL A 33 -6.13 0.94 -11.97
C VAL A 33 -7.31 0.75 -12.93
N ASP A 34 -8.52 0.73 -12.37
CA ASP A 34 -9.72 0.56 -13.18
C ASP A 34 -10.11 1.88 -13.87
N LYS A 35 -11.19 1.83 -14.63
CA LYS A 35 -11.66 3.00 -15.39
C LYS A 35 -12.07 4.18 -14.53
N ASP A 36 -12.34 3.94 -13.26
CA ASP A 36 -12.73 4.98 -12.31
C ASP A 36 -11.54 5.53 -11.52
N GLY A 37 -10.33 5.05 -11.81
CA GLY A 37 -9.13 5.49 -11.10
C GLY A 37 -8.90 4.75 -9.79
N ARG A 38 -9.60 3.65 -9.57
CA ARG A 38 -9.48 2.88 -8.33
C ARG A 38 -8.58 1.67 -8.51
N PRO A 39 -7.81 1.32 -7.47
CA PRO A 39 -6.97 0.12 -7.54
C PRO A 39 -7.82 -1.14 -7.53
N GLU A 40 -7.42 -2.11 -8.34
CA GLU A 40 -8.05 -3.43 -8.38
C GLU A 40 -6.98 -4.50 -8.50
N SER A 41 -7.33 -5.73 -8.13
CA SER A 41 -6.41 -6.88 -8.20
C SER A 41 -5.11 -6.61 -7.45
N ILE A 42 -5.21 -6.07 -6.24
CA ILE A 42 -4.05 -5.74 -5.42
C ILE A 42 -3.34 -7.03 -4.98
N SER A 43 -2.04 -7.11 -5.27
CA SER A 43 -1.21 -8.24 -4.88
C SER A 43 0.01 -7.77 -4.11
N VAL A 44 0.41 -8.53 -3.10
CA VAL A 44 1.63 -8.24 -2.34
C VAL A 44 2.79 -8.95 -3.05
N LYS A 45 3.67 -8.17 -3.63
CA LYS A 45 4.85 -8.70 -4.31
C LYS A 45 5.94 -9.07 -3.31
N LYS A 46 6.10 -8.24 -2.28
CA LYS A 46 7.02 -8.50 -1.19
C LYS A 46 6.37 -8.08 0.11
N GLY A 47 6.16 -9.04 1.01
CA GLY A 47 5.55 -8.77 2.30
C GLY A 47 6.56 -8.57 3.40
N LEU A 48 6.10 -8.06 4.52
CA LEU A 48 6.92 -7.85 5.72
C LEU A 48 6.40 -8.73 6.85
N CYS A 49 5.12 -8.59 7.16
CA CYS A 49 4.40 -9.40 8.13
C CYS A 49 2.91 -9.26 7.82
N ALA A 50 2.10 -10.16 8.32
CA ALA A 50 0.67 -10.18 7.99
C ALA A 50 -0.03 -8.85 8.27
N SER A 51 0.20 -8.26 9.43
CA SER A 51 -0.43 -7.00 9.80
C SER A 51 0.04 -5.83 8.94
N ALA A 52 1.34 -5.77 8.64
CA ALA A 52 1.88 -4.74 7.77
C ALA A 52 1.33 -4.88 6.36
N ASP A 53 1.22 -6.11 5.86
CA ASP A 53 0.67 -6.37 4.53
C ASP A 53 -0.78 -5.92 4.44
N LYS A 54 -1.59 -6.21 5.45
CA LYS A 54 -2.98 -5.79 5.50
C LYS A 54 -3.10 -4.28 5.54
N GLU A 55 -2.26 -3.63 6.33
CA GLU A 55 -2.28 -2.17 6.43
C GLU A 55 -1.90 -1.53 5.10
N ALA A 56 -0.90 -2.09 4.42
CA ALA A 56 -0.50 -1.60 3.11
C ALA A 56 -1.65 -1.70 2.10
N ILE A 57 -2.35 -2.82 2.08
CA ILE A 57 -3.50 -3.00 1.19
C ILE A 57 -4.60 -2.00 1.53
N ARG A 58 -4.90 -1.83 2.82
CA ARG A 58 -5.90 -0.87 3.28
C ARG A 58 -5.57 0.54 2.81
N LEU A 59 -4.32 0.95 2.95
CA LEU A 59 -3.89 2.28 2.54
C LEU A 59 -4.10 2.51 1.04
N ILE A 60 -3.84 1.50 0.24
CA ILE A 60 -4.07 1.61 -1.21
C ILE A 60 -5.57 1.67 -1.53
N GLU A 61 -6.37 0.81 -0.91
CA GLU A 61 -7.82 0.74 -1.17
C GLU A 61 -8.56 2.00 -0.72
N GLU A 62 -8.19 2.56 0.42
CA GLU A 62 -8.86 3.71 1.00
C GLU A 62 -8.24 5.05 0.60
N GLY A 63 -7.17 5.00 -0.17
CA GLY A 63 -6.42 6.18 -0.56
C GLY A 63 -7.02 6.93 -1.74
N PRO A 64 -6.30 7.95 -2.20
CA PRO A 64 -6.75 8.76 -3.34
C PRO A 64 -6.78 7.95 -4.62
N ASP A 65 -7.53 8.44 -5.60
CA ASP A 65 -7.63 7.80 -6.91
C ASP A 65 -6.28 7.85 -7.63
N TRP A 66 -6.09 6.88 -8.50
CA TRP A 66 -4.86 6.74 -9.28
C TRP A 66 -5.10 7.17 -10.72
N THR A 67 -4.00 7.47 -11.40
CA THR A 67 -4.06 7.76 -12.82
C THR A 67 -4.33 6.47 -13.60
N ILE A 68 -5.35 6.50 -14.45
CA ILE A 68 -5.72 5.36 -15.27
C ILE A 68 -4.60 5.04 -16.25
N GLY A 69 -4.23 3.77 -16.37
CA GLY A 69 -3.20 3.31 -17.28
C GLY A 69 -3.38 1.83 -17.58
N ASP A 70 -2.71 1.37 -18.63
CA ASP A 70 -2.79 -0.03 -19.07
C ASP A 70 -1.84 -0.95 -18.33
N GLU A 71 -0.84 -0.38 -17.67
CA GLU A 71 0.18 -1.17 -16.99
C GLU A 71 -0.07 -1.25 -15.48
N PRO A 72 0.34 -2.37 -14.85
CA PRO A 72 0.25 -2.47 -13.40
C PRO A 72 1.08 -1.39 -12.70
N VAL A 73 0.59 -0.96 -11.56
CA VAL A 73 1.29 0.02 -10.72
C VAL A 73 2.00 -0.73 -9.61
N GLU A 74 3.25 -0.39 -9.35
CA GLU A 74 4.01 -0.94 -8.25
C GLU A 74 4.26 0.15 -7.21
N VAL A 75 3.95 -0.14 -5.97
CA VAL A 75 4.08 0.82 -4.87
C VAL A 75 4.82 0.16 -3.72
N SER A 76 5.76 0.90 -3.12
CA SER A 76 6.46 0.46 -1.92
C SER A 76 6.02 1.30 -0.74
N ILE A 77 5.62 0.66 0.35
CA ILE A 77 5.20 1.33 1.57
C ILE A 77 6.18 0.93 2.67
N ARG A 78 6.83 1.92 3.24
CA ARG A 78 7.84 1.71 4.27
C ARG A 78 7.23 1.77 5.68
N PHE A 79 7.57 0.78 6.48
CA PHE A 79 7.11 0.71 7.87
C PHE A 79 8.24 0.92 8.86
#